data_405962d8af6a0187d74327b00fd77bcc
#
_entry.id   405962d8af6a0187d74327b00fd77bcc
#
_cell.length_a   1.000
_cell.length_b   1.000
_cell.length_c   1.000
_cell.angle_alpha   90.00
_cell.angle_beta   90.00
_cell.angle_gamma   90.00
#
_symmetry.space_group_name_H-M   'P 1'
#
loop_
_entity.id
_entity.type
_entity.pdbx_description
1 polymer ?
#
loop_
_entity_poly.entity_id
_entity_poly.type
_entity_poly.pdbx_seq_one_letter_code
_entity_poly.pdbx_strand_id
1 'polypeptide(L)'
;SFALIFVGISIFAQRFGYVDTDYVLKNLPAYQQAQDRLDKQTEHWEVEITQHQSELDEMINALNNEKIILSEEKIKEREKEIVEKKKNIADLEQKRYGPKGDLISAQLSFIKPLQDQIYNAVNKVAKRRNYGFVFDKGNGDLILIFSDPKYDISEEVLKTLKENNK
;
A
#
# COMPACT_ATOMS: atom_id res chain seq x y z
N SER A 1 -21.92 -59.64 34.96
CA SER A 1 -22.08 -58.76 33.79
C SER A 1 -21.23 -57.49 33.93
N PHE A 2 -20.15 -57.44 33.18
CA PHE A 2 -19.25 -56.28 33.16
C PHE A 2 -19.72 -55.34 32.03
N ALA A 3 -20.36 -54.25 32.41
CA ALA A 3 -20.75 -53.23 31.42
C ALA A 3 -19.55 -52.38 31.08
N LEU A 4 -19.00 -52.52 29.87
CA LEU A 4 -17.97 -51.68 29.31
C LEU A 4 -18.61 -50.33 28.92
N ILE A 5 -18.39 -49.29 29.72
CA ILE A 5 -18.78 -47.91 29.37
C ILE A 5 -17.74 -47.41 28.38
N PHE A 6 -18.12 -47.34 27.07
CA PHE A 6 -17.35 -46.68 26.03
C PHE A 6 -17.52 -45.15 26.22
N VAL A 7 -16.59 -44.52 26.94
CA VAL A 7 -16.48 -43.05 26.92
C VAL A 7 -15.91 -42.65 25.58
N GLY A 8 -16.78 -42.19 24.68
CA GLY A 8 -16.36 -41.62 23.41
C GLY A 8 -15.61 -40.32 23.63
N ILE A 9 -14.28 -40.37 23.57
CA ILE A 9 -13.43 -39.17 23.58
C ILE A 9 -13.65 -38.51 22.21
N SER A 10 -14.49 -37.48 22.16
CA SER A 10 -14.59 -36.61 21.03
C SER A 10 -13.30 -35.83 20.86
N ILE A 11 -12.37 -36.32 20.05
CA ILE A 11 -11.17 -35.60 19.66
C ILE A 11 -11.66 -34.42 18.80
N PHE A 12 -11.74 -33.24 19.38
CA PHE A 12 -11.89 -32.02 18.65
C PHE A 12 -10.62 -31.79 17.81
N ALA A 13 -10.57 -32.36 16.64
CA ALA A 13 -9.53 -32.06 15.67
C ALA A 13 -9.57 -30.54 15.36
N GLN A 14 -8.55 -29.82 15.81
CA GLN A 14 -8.43 -28.40 15.50
C GLN A 14 -8.38 -28.23 13.99
N ARG A 15 -9.37 -27.52 13.46
CA ARG A 15 -9.47 -27.24 12.02
C ARG A 15 -8.72 -25.97 11.70
N PHE A 16 -8.00 -25.97 10.62
CA PHE A 16 -7.25 -24.81 10.14
C PHE A 16 -7.46 -24.62 8.65
N GLY A 17 -7.21 -23.41 8.18
CA GLY A 17 -7.20 -23.05 6.78
C GLY A 17 -6.10 -22.04 6.50
N TYR A 18 -5.97 -21.66 5.25
CA TYR A 18 -5.13 -20.55 4.86
C TYR A 18 -5.86 -19.65 3.86
N VAL A 19 -5.41 -18.42 3.77
CA VAL A 19 -5.89 -17.41 2.83
C VAL A 19 -4.69 -16.75 2.17
N ASP A 20 -4.83 -16.35 0.93
CA ASP A 20 -3.90 -15.45 0.24
C ASP A 20 -4.54 -14.06 0.22
N THR A 21 -4.20 -13.22 1.23
CA THR A 21 -4.80 -11.90 1.35
C THR A 21 -4.37 -10.96 0.23
N ASP A 22 -3.18 -11.15 -0.35
CA ASP A 22 -2.70 -10.39 -1.51
C ASP A 22 -3.51 -10.75 -2.77
N TYR A 23 -3.76 -12.02 -2.99
CA TYR A 23 -4.67 -12.48 -4.06
C TYR A 23 -6.07 -11.89 -3.89
N VAL A 24 -6.65 -11.97 -2.69
CA VAL A 24 -7.98 -11.41 -2.41
C VAL A 24 -8.01 -9.92 -2.69
N LEU A 25 -7.01 -9.17 -2.19
CA LEU A 25 -6.90 -7.73 -2.37
C LEU A 25 -6.85 -7.34 -3.85
N LYS A 26 -5.99 -7.98 -4.63
CA LYS A 26 -5.82 -7.71 -6.08
C LYS A 26 -7.07 -8.02 -6.91
N ASN A 27 -7.94 -8.92 -6.42
CA ASN A 27 -9.20 -9.27 -7.08
C ASN A 27 -10.41 -8.44 -6.60
N LEU A 28 -10.20 -7.41 -5.77
CA LEU A 28 -11.24 -6.46 -5.39
C LEU A 28 -11.29 -5.29 -6.38
N PRO A 29 -12.45 -4.97 -6.98
CA PRO A 29 -12.59 -3.78 -7.83
C PRO A 29 -12.19 -2.48 -7.12
N ALA A 30 -12.45 -2.39 -5.81
CA ALA A 30 -12.05 -1.23 -4.99
C ALA A 30 -10.53 -1.07 -4.90
N TYR A 31 -9.76 -2.15 -4.97
CA TYR A 31 -8.30 -2.08 -5.01
C TYR A 31 -7.81 -1.45 -6.31
N GLN A 32 -8.35 -1.85 -7.46
CA GLN A 32 -8.01 -1.24 -8.73
C GLN A 32 -8.33 0.26 -8.73
N GLN A 33 -9.49 0.65 -8.22
CA GLN A 33 -9.84 2.06 -8.08
C GLN A 33 -8.90 2.83 -7.13
N ALA A 34 -8.42 2.18 -6.06
CA ALA A 34 -7.45 2.76 -5.14
C ALA A 34 -6.09 2.99 -5.83
N GLN A 35 -5.64 2.01 -6.63
CA GLN A 35 -4.41 2.13 -7.44
C GLN A 35 -4.54 3.27 -8.47
N ASP A 36 -5.63 3.32 -9.23
CA ASP A 36 -5.87 4.37 -10.21
C ASP A 36 -5.87 5.78 -9.59
N ARG A 37 -6.37 5.92 -8.36
CA ARG A 37 -6.31 7.19 -7.62
C ARG A 37 -4.89 7.53 -7.20
N LEU A 38 -4.14 6.54 -6.76
CA LEU A 38 -2.75 6.73 -6.34
C LEU A 38 -1.88 7.13 -7.53
N ASP A 39 -2.05 6.46 -8.67
CA ASP A 39 -1.33 6.74 -9.90
C ASP A 39 -1.60 8.18 -10.41
N LYS A 40 -2.85 8.61 -10.43
CA LYS A 40 -3.21 9.99 -10.77
C LYS A 40 -2.62 11.01 -9.81
N GLN A 41 -2.57 10.69 -8.53
CA GLN A 41 -2.00 11.57 -7.52
C GLN A 41 -0.48 11.70 -7.69
N THR A 42 0.22 10.59 -7.94
CA THR A 42 1.66 10.59 -8.19
C THR A 42 2.02 11.30 -9.49
N GLU A 43 1.26 11.08 -10.57
CA GLU A 43 1.42 11.80 -11.83
C GLU A 43 1.30 13.32 -11.63
N HIS A 44 0.33 13.77 -10.83
CA HIS A 44 0.20 15.19 -10.51
C HIS A 44 1.42 15.75 -9.76
N TRP A 45 1.96 15.02 -8.81
CA TRP A 45 3.17 15.42 -8.09
C TRP A 45 4.43 15.43 -8.97
N GLU A 46 4.54 14.47 -9.88
CA GLU A 46 5.64 14.43 -10.86
C GLU A 46 5.61 15.64 -11.79
N VAL A 47 4.43 16.02 -12.26
CA VAL A 47 4.26 17.24 -13.08
C VAL A 47 4.64 18.49 -12.28
N GLU A 48 4.19 18.61 -11.01
CA GLU A 48 4.54 19.70 -10.11
C GLU A 48 6.06 19.84 -9.95
N ILE A 49 6.75 18.74 -9.65
CA ILE A 49 8.21 18.72 -9.46
C ILE A 49 8.94 19.05 -10.76
N THR A 50 8.52 18.47 -11.89
CA THR A 50 9.10 18.73 -13.21
C THR A 50 8.98 20.20 -13.59
N GLN A 51 7.85 20.83 -13.31
CA GLN A 51 7.67 22.26 -13.54
C GLN A 51 8.66 23.09 -12.71
N HIS A 52 8.82 22.79 -11.43
CA HIS A 52 9.78 23.50 -10.59
C HIS A 52 11.24 23.28 -11.02
N GLN A 53 11.58 22.10 -11.53
CA GLN A 53 12.89 21.82 -12.11
C GLN A 53 13.13 22.65 -13.38
N SER A 54 12.12 22.74 -14.25
CA SER A 54 12.20 23.58 -15.46
C SER A 54 12.40 25.05 -15.11
N GLU A 55 11.65 25.58 -14.14
CA GLU A 55 11.83 26.96 -13.65
C GLU A 55 13.25 27.20 -13.08
N LEU A 56 13.80 26.22 -12.37
CA LEU A 56 15.17 26.27 -11.86
C LEU A 56 16.19 26.34 -13.01
N ASP A 57 16.02 25.51 -14.04
CA ASP A 57 16.89 25.51 -15.22
C ASP A 57 16.82 26.84 -15.95
N GLU A 58 15.63 27.44 -16.08
CA GLU A 58 15.47 28.78 -16.64
C GLU A 58 16.21 29.85 -15.81
N MET A 59 16.11 29.80 -14.48
CA MET A 59 16.84 30.73 -13.59
C MET A 59 18.35 30.60 -13.77
N ILE A 60 18.88 29.39 -13.83
CA ILE A 60 20.30 29.11 -14.04
C ILE A 60 20.76 29.64 -15.41
N ASN A 61 20.00 29.34 -16.48
CA ASN A 61 20.31 29.78 -17.83
C ASN A 61 20.27 31.31 -17.94
N ALA A 62 19.25 31.95 -17.36
CA ALA A 62 19.16 33.42 -17.32
C ALA A 62 20.37 34.05 -16.62
N LEU A 63 20.74 33.54 -15.45
CA LEU A 63 21.92 34.04 -14.74
C LEU A 63 23.19 33.87 -15.59
N ASN A 64 23.42 32.72 -16.20
CA ASN A 64 24.60 32.46 -17.02
C ASN A 64 24.68 33.42 -18.23
N ASN A 65 23.56 33.75 -18.85
CA ASN A 65 23.49 34.63 -19.99
C ASN A 65 23.68 36.11 -19.59
N GLU A 66 23.17 36.50 -18.44
CA GLU A 66 23.17 37.89 -17.99
C GLU A 66 24.39 38.24 -17.12
N LYS A 67 25.19 37.26 -16.67
CA LYS A 67 26.29 37.41 -15.69
C LYS A 67 27.31 38.48 -16.12
N ILE A 68 27.51 38.68 -17.43
CA ILE A 68 28.47 39.64 -17.96
C ILE A 68 28.02 41.11 -17.76
N ILE A 69 26.72 41.33 -17.68
CA ILE A 69 26.11 42.69 -17.59
C ILE A 69 25.56 43.01 -16.20
N LEU A 70 25.49 42.02 -15.30
CA LEU A 70 24.99 42.19 -13.94
C LEU A 70 26.11 42.71 -12.98
N SER A 71 25.71 43.51 -11.98
CA SER A 71 26.57 43.82 -10.87
C SER A 71 26.83 42.60 -9.97
N GLU A 72 27.96 42.59 -9.26
CA GLU A 72 28.29 41.50 -8.31
C GLU A 72 27.19 41.27 -7.26
N GLU A 73 26.55 42.33 -6.82
CA GLU A 73 25.45 42.26 -5.85
C GLU A 73 24.24 41.51 -6.45
N LYS A 74 23.88 41.83 -7.71
CA LYS A 74 22.80 41.16 -8.44
C LYS A 74 23.12 39.70 -8.72
N ILE A 75 24.36 39.38 -9.05
CA ILE A 75 24.79 38.00 -9.24
C ILE A 75 24.59 37.21 -7.95
N LYS A 76 25.05 37.71 -6.79
CA LYS A 76 24.88 37.06 -5.50
C LYS A 76 23.41 36.86 -5.10
N GLU A 77 22.55 37.85 -5.39
CA GLU A 77 21.12 37.77 -5.16
C GLU A 77 20.51 36.61 -5.96
N ARG A 78 20.80 36.54 -7.27
CA ARG A 78 20.30 35.46 -8.17
C ARG A 78 20.85 34.08 -7.79
N GLU A 79 22.12 33.99 -7.39
CA GLU A 79 22.71 32.74 -6.90
C GLU A 79 21.99 32.24 -5.64
N LYS A 80 21.64 33.16 -4.72
CA LYS A 80 20.88 32.85 -3.51
C LYS A 80 19.47 32.32 -3.85
N GLU A 81 18.78 32.98 -4.79
CA GLU A 81 17.45 32.55 -5.25
C GLU A 81 17.50 31.13 -5.85
N ILE A 82 18.54 30.82 -6.64
CA ILE A 82 18.77 29.50 -7.24
C ILE A 82 18.99 28.44 -6.15
N VAL A 83 19.81 28.75 -5.14
CA VAL A 83 20.05 27.84 -4.01
C VAL A 83 18.76 27.59 -3.24
N GLU A 84 17.97 28.61 -2.99
CA GLU A 84 16.68 28.50 -2.31
C GLU A 84 15.67 27.66 -3.14
N LYS A 85 15.61 27.90 -4.47
CA LYS A 85 14.77 27.10 -5.37
C LYS A 85 15.15 25.62 -5.36
N LYS A 86 16.46 25.31 -5.42
CA LYS A 86 16.97 23.93 -5.31
C LYS A 86 16.54 23.27 -3.99
N LYS A 87 16.67 23.99 -2.88
CA LYS A 87 16.25 23.50 -1.58
C LYS A 87 14.76 23.23 -1.54
N ASN A 88 13.94 24.16 -2.05
CA ASN A 88 12.48 24.00 -2.08
C ASN A 88 12.05 22.79 -2.89
N ILE A 89 12.73 22.49 -4.02
CA ILE A 89 12.47 21.28 -4.82
C ILE A 89 12.82 20.02 -4.02
N ALA A 90 13.98 19.97 -3.38
CA ALA A 90 14.39 18.84 -2.56
C ALA A 90 13.44 18.61 -1.36
N ASP A 91 12.99 19.69 -0.71
CA ASP A 91 11.99 19.63 0.37
C ASP A 91 10.65 19.11 -0.13
N LEU A 92 10.23 19.52 -1.35
CA LEU A 92 9.01 19.04 -1.99
C LEU A 92 9.10 17.55 -2.33
N GLU A 93 10.21 17.10 -2.93
CA GLU A 93 10.45 15.68 -3.21
C GLU A 93 10.43 14.84 -1.94
N GLN A 94 11.10 15.30 -0.89
CA GLN A 94 11.08 14.64 0.42
C GLN A 94 9.68 14.58 1.02
N LYS A 95 8.88 15.65 0.90
CA LYS A 95 7.49 15.69 1.35
C LYS A 95 6.63 14.71 0.59
N ARG A 96 6.80 14.59 -0.75
CA ARG A 96 5.99 13.69 -1.59
C ARG A 96 6.40 12.22 -1.43
N TYR A 97 7.71 11.94 -1.52
CA TYR A 97 8.25 10.59 -1.66
C TYR A 97 9.14 10.12 -0.48
N GLY A 98 9.34 10.94 0.51
CA GLY A 98 10.12 10.58 1.70
C GLY A 98 9.49 9.45 2.53
N PRO A 99 10.21 8.86 3.50
CA PRO A 99 9.76 7.71 4.28
C PRO A 99 8.46 7.92 5.08
N LYS A 100 8.08 9.18 5.30
CA LYS A 100 6.82 9.60 5.95
C LYS A 100 6.05 10.58 5.05
N GLY A 101 6.28 10.50 3.75
CA GLY A 101 5.73 11.42 2.77
C GLY A 101 4.27 11.14 2.40
N ASP A 102 3.80 12.01 1.53
CA ASP A 102 2.40 12.00 1.07
C ASP A 102 2.05 10.67 0.36
N LEU A 103 3.00 10.05 -0.37
CA LEU A 103 2.80 8.77 -1.05
C LEU A 103 2.45 7.65 -0.07
N ILE A 104 3.24 7.51 1.00
CA ILE A 104 2.98 6.50 2.03
C ILE A 104 1.65 6.75 2.72
N SER A 105 1.35 8.01 3.03
CA SER A 105 0.08 8.41 3.65
C SER A 105 -1.12 8.09 2.74
N ALA A 106 -1.00 8.35 1.44
CA ALA A 106 -2.03 8.03 0.45
C ALA A 106 -2.22 6.52 0.30
N GLN A 107 -1.14 5.74 0.22
CA GLN A 107 -1.20 4.27 0.19
C GLN A 107 -1.93 3.72 1.41
N LEU A 108 -1.55 4.16 2.61
CA LEU A 108 -2.20 3.74 3.86
C LEU A 108 -3.69 4.11 3.86
N SER A 109 -4.03 5.32 3.42
CA SER A 109 -5.41 5.80 3.39
C SER A 109 -6.30 5.00 2.42
N PHE A 110 -5.77 4.57 1.28
CA PHE A 110 -6.56 3.89 0.25
C PHE A 110 -6.58 2.37 0.42
N ILE A 111 -5.47 1.76 0.86
CA ILE A 111 -5.33 0.31 0.90
C ILE A 111 -5.71 -0.28 2.25
N LYS A 112 -5.37 0.39 3.36
CA LYS A 112 -5.65 -0.14 4.69
C LYS A 112 -7.13 -0.46 4.95
N PRO A 113 -8.11 0.37 4.55
CA PRO A 113 -9.52 0.02 4.71
C PRO A 113 -9.92 -1.27 3.99
N LEU A 114 -9.31 -1.56 2.84
CA LEU A 114 -9.54 -2.81 2.10
C LEU A 114 -8.96 -4.02 2.82
N GLN A 115 -7.76 -3.88 3.37
CA GLN A 115 -7.16 -4.92 4.21
C GLN A 115 -8.02 -5.22 5.44
N ASP A 116 -8.52 -4.19 6.12
CA ASP A 116 -9.40 -4.36 7.28
C ASP A 116 -10.71 -5.09 6.91
N GLN A 117 -11.28 -4.81 5.72
CA GLN A 117 -12.43 -5.54 5.19
C GLN A 117 -12.11 -7.01 4.91
N ILE A 118 -10.92 -7.29 4.35
CA ILE A 118 -10.45 -8.66 4.10
C ILE A 118 -10.33 -9.42 5.43
N TYR A 119 -9.66 -8.87 6.43
CA TYR A 119 -9.55 -9.50 7.75
C TYR A 119 -10.91 -9.77 8.39
N ASN A 120 -11.86 -8.84 8.27
CA ASN A 120 -13.22 -9.06 8.75
C ASN A 120 -13.93 -10.21 8.00
N ALA A 121 -13.74 -10.31 6.70
CA ALA A 121 -14.29 -11.41 5.89
C ALA A 121 -13.64 -12.75 6.24
N VAL A 122 -12.32 -12.79 6.43
CA VAL A 122 -11.58 -13.98 6.91
C VAL A 122 -12.15 -14.46 8.24
N ASN A 123 -12.35 -13.55 9.21
CA ASN A 123 -12.94 -13.87 10.50
C ASN A 123 -14.35 -14.49 10.37
N LYS A 124 -15.19 -13.95 9.46
CA LYS A 124 -16.53 -14.50 9.21
C LYS A 124 -16.45 -15.92 8.65
N VAL A 125 -15.58 -16.14 7.65
CA VAL A 125 -15.38 -17.45 7.04
C VAL A 125 -14.82 -18.45 8.05
N ALA A 126 -13.80 -18.06 8.82
CA ALA A 126 -13.19 -18.90 9.86
C ALA A 126 -14.21 -19.37 10.89
N LYS A 127 -15.05 -18.46 11.38
CA LYS A 127 -16.15 -18.80 12.33
C LYS A 127 -17.16 -19.75 11.72
N ARG A 128 -17.60 -19.52 10.48
CA ARG A 128 -18.54 -20.37 9.77
C ARG A 128 -17.99 -21.78 9.56
N ARG A 129 -16.69 -21.91 9.32
CA ARG A 129 -15.98 -23.16 9.11
C ARG A 129 -15.52 -23.84 10.40
N ASN A 130 -15.71 -23.20 11.57
CA ASN A 130 -15.17 -23.65 12.86
C ASN A 130 -13.65 -23.86 12.81
N TYR A 131 -12.92 -22.95 12.19
CA TYR A 131 -11.46 -22.96 12.16
C TYR A 131 -10.90 -22.34 13.43
N GLY A 132 -9.89 -23.00 14.04
CA GLY A 132 -9.14 -22.46 15.17
C GLY A 132 -8.06 -21.49 14.70
N PHE A 133 -7.52 -21.71 13.50
CA PHE A 133 -6.45 -20.91 12.91
C PHE A 133 -6.68 -20.72 11.42
N VAL A 134 -6.33 -19.53 10.92
CA VAL A 134 -6.18 -19.22 9.50
C VAL A 134 -4.83 -18.56 9.30
N PHE A 135 -4.03 -19.11 8.41
CA PHE A 135 -2.71 -18.59 8.07
C PHE A 135 -2.82 -17.69 6.84
N ASP A 136 -2.10 -16.57 6.84
CA ASP A 136 -2.02 -15.71 5.68
C ASP A 136 -0.80 -16.06 4.82
N LYS A 137 -1.02 -16.59 3.63
CA LYS A 137 0.01 -16.94 2.66
C LYS A 137 0.49 -15.70 1.86
N GLY A 138 -0.37 -14.67 1.77
CA GLY A 138 -0.11 -13.48 0.94
C GLY A 138 0.81 -12.45 1.58
N ASN A 139 1.02 -12.52 2.90
CA ASN A 139 1.75 -11.47 3.64
C ASN A 139 3.29 -11.58 3.58
N GLY A 140 3.84 -12.61 2.92
CA GLY A 140 5.29 -12.77 2.75
C GLY A 140 6.08 -13.17 4.01
N ASP A 141 5.52 -13.00 5.21
CA ASP A 141 6.19 -13.32 6.48
C ASP A 141 6.10 -14.81 6.83
N LEU A 142 5.15 -15.53 6.24
CA LEU A 142 4.94 -16.95 6.46
C LEU A 142 5.41 -17.77 5.27
N ILE A 143 6.44 -18.58 5.46
CA ILE A 143 6.94 -19.52 4.45
C ILE A 143 6.15 -20.82 4.56
N LEU A 144 5.14 -21.02 3.69
CA LEU A 144 4.47 -22.29 3.52
C LEU A 144 5.16 -23.07 2.38
N ILE A 145 5.90 -24.12 2.73
CA ILE A 145 6.55 -24.99 1.75
C ILE A 145 5.54 -25.82 0.96
N PHE A 146 4.45 -26.22 1.63
CA PHE A 146 3.34 -26.98 1.06
C PHE A 146 2.02 -26.54 1.69
N SER A 147 0.99 -26.39 0.88
CA SER A 147 -0.40 -26.17 1.31
C SER A 147 -1.35 -26.93 0.39
N ASP A 148 -2.18 -27.80 0.95
CA ASP A 148 -3.21 -28.50 0.18
C ASP A 148 -4.35 -27.51 -0.18
N PRO A 149 -4.70 -27.34 -1.47
CA PRO A 149 -5.72 -26.41 -1.94
C PRO A 149 -7.09 -26.56 -1.25
N LYS A 150 -7.41 -27.72 -0.72
CA LYS A 150 -8.70 -27.95 0.01
C LYS A 150 -8.83 -27.09 1.27
N TYR A 151 -7.72 -26.57 1.81
CA TYR A 151 -7.69 -25.68 2.98
C TYR A 151 -7.62 -24.20 2.61
N ASP A 152 -7.58 -23.89 1.30
CA ASP A 152 -7.60 -22.52 0.80
C ASP A 152 -9.02 -21.93 0.91
N ILE A 153 -9.13 -20.81 1.62
CA ILE A 153 -10.40 -20.09 1.76
C ILE A 153 -10.43 -18.76 1.01
N SER A 154 -9.44 -18.46 0.18
CA SER A 154 -9.31 -17.18 -0.51
C SER A 154 -10.54 -16.83 -1.35
N GLU A 155 -11.05 -17.78 -2.15
CA GLU A 155 -12.25 -17.58 -2.96
C GLU A 155 -13.52 -17.39 -2.14
N GLU A 156 -13.64 -18.10 -1.00
CA GLU A 156 -14.79 -17.93 -0.11
C GLU A 156 -14.76 -16.57 0.60
N VAL A 157 -13.58 -16.08 0.96
CA VAL A 157 -13.37 -14.73 1.50
C VAL A 157 -13.75 -13.69 0.45
N LEU A 158 -13.27 -13.83 -0.79
CA LEU A 158 -13.60 -12.94 -1.91
C LEU A 158 -15.10 -12.89 -2.19
N LYS A 159 -15.77 -14.03 -2.18
CA LYS A 159 -17.23 -14.12 -2.32
C LYS A 159 -17.96 -13.39 -1.18
N THR A 160 -17.50 -13.58 0.06
CA THR A 160 -18.07 -12.92 1.24
C THR A 160 -17.95 -11.39 1.16
N LEU A 161 -16.84 -10.88 0.62
CA LEU A 161 -16.64 -9.45 0.39
C LEU A 161 -17.58 -8.90 -0.69
N LYS A 162 -17.80 -9.63 -1.78
CA LYS A 162 -18.71 -9.23 -2.86
C LYS A 162 -20.18 -9.20 -2.40
N GLU A 163 -20.57 -10.08 -1.49
CA GLU A 163 -21.93 -10.13 -0.93
C GLU A 163 -22.20 -8.95 0.03
N ASN A 164 -21.19 -8.48 0.77
CA ASN A 164 -21.34 -7.36 1.68
C ASN A 164 -21.38 -5.97 0.99
N ASN A 165 -21.00 -5.90 -0.28
CA ASN A 165 -20.96 -4.66 -1.07
C ASN A 165 -22.17 -4.50 -2.01
N LYS A 166 -23.19 -5.33 -1.88
CA LYS A 166 -24.51 -5.20 -2.54
C LYS A 166 -25.51 -4.55 -1.59
#